data_e3870addebfdc50b5054780037a2f8e6
#
_entry.id   e3870addebfdc50b5054780037a2f8e6
#
_cell.length_a   1.000
_cell.length_b   1.000
_cell.length_c   1.000
_cell.angle_alpha   90.00
_cell.angle_beta   90.00
_cell.angle_gamma   90.00
#
_symmetry.space_group_name_H-M   'P 1'
#
loop_
_entity.id
_entity.type
_entity.pdbx_description
1 polymer ?
#
loop_
_entity_poly.entity_id
_entity_poly.type
_entity_poly.pdbx_seq_one_letter_code
_entity_poly.pdbx_strand_id
1 'polypeptide(L)' 'MDKKLDVEAMSAAVAGFLACHVLICRFLVQEGVIDADRFVVFLENAMTEMSPGLEDQRSLFGLDQLIKALRSPPSARDMQ' A
#
# COMPACT_ATOMS: atom_id res chain seq x y z
N MET A 1 27.79 14.10 3.10
CA MET A 1 26.62 13.39 3.57
C MET A 1 26.73 11.91 3.22
N ASP A 2 26.43 11.10 4.16
CA ASP A 2 26.54 9.66 4.01
C ASP A 2 25.35 9.14 3.18
N LYS A 3 25.66 8.43 2.09
CA LYS A 3 24.61 7.88 1.24
C LYS A 3 23.74 6.87 1.96
N LYS A 4 24.34 6.11 2.87
CA LYS A 4 23.59 5.14 3.65
C LYS A 4 22.53 5.82 4.49
N LEU A 5 22.88 6.95 5.11
CA LEU A 5 21.93 7.69 5.92
C LEU A 5 20.79 8.22 5.08
N ASP A 6 21.10 8.69 3.87
CA ASP A 6 20.06 9.18 2.97
C ASP A 6 19.09 8.07 2.57
N VAL A 7 19.62 6.88 2.30
CA VAL A 7 18.77 5.75 1.93
C VAL A 7 17.88 5.36 3.09
N GLU A 8 18.42 5.34 4.30
CA GLU A 8 17.62 5.00 5.48
C GLU A 8 16.51 6.02 5.71
N ALA A 9 16.82 7.29 5.53
CA ALA A 9 15.83 8.34 5.70
C ALA A 9 14.72 8.21 4.66
N MET A 10 15.10 7.94 3.41
CA MET A 10 14.11 7.77 2.36
C MET A 10 13.25 6.54 2.60
N SER A 11 13.86 5.46 3.06
CA SER A 11 13.11 4.24 3.34
C SER A 11 12.08 4.47 4.44
N ALA A 12 12.47 5.21 5.47
CA ALA A 12 11.54 5.55 6.55
C ALA A 12 10.39 6.41 6.05
N ALA A 13 10.69 7.38 5.18
CA ALA A 13 9.67 8.25 4.63
C ALA A 13 8.68 7.46 3.78
N VAL A 14 9.19 6.55 2.96
CA VAL A 14 8.32 5.72 2.12
C VAL A 14 7.43 4.83 2.98
N ALA A 15 8.00 4.22 4.02
CA ALA A 15 7.22 3.39 4.93
C ALA A 15 6.13 4.20 5.61
N GLY A 16 6.42 5.44 5.99
CA GLY A 16 5.45 6.32 6.60
C GLY A 16 4.32 6.68 5.65
N PHE A 17 4.67 7.02 4.42
CA PHE A 17 3.64 7.29 3.42
C PHE A 17 2.74 6.09 3.19
N LEU A 18 3.34 4.91 3.09
CA LEU A 18 2.57 3.70 2.88
C LEU A 18 1.62 3.45 4.05
N ALA A 19 2.11 3.61 5.28
CA ALA A 19 1.29 3.43 6.46
C ALA A 19 0.11 4.39 6.46
N CYS A 20 0.34 5.65 6.08
CA CYS A 20 -0.73 6.63 6.00
C CYS A 20 -1.80 6.20 5.00
N HIS A 21 -1.38 5.72 3.83
CA HIS A 21 -2.34 5.28 2.82
C HIS A 21 -3.17 4.10 3.31
N VAL A 22 -2.50 3.14 3.97
CA VAL A 22 -3.21 1.98 4.49
C VAL A 22 -4.25 2.40 5.53
N LEU A 23 -3.87 3.28 6.43
CA LEU A 23 -4.78 3.70 7.50
C LEU A 23 -5.97 4.48 6.94
N ILE A 24 -5.73 5.35 5.97
CA ILE A 24 -6.81 6.10 5.33
C ILE A 24 -7.77 5.14 4.64
N CYS A 25 -7.25 4.20 3.88
CA CYS A 25 -8.09 3.25 3.17
C CYS A 25 -8.89 2.39 4.15
N ARG A 26 -8.26 1.97 5.23
CA ARG A 26 -8.94 1.17 6.22
C ARG A 26 -10.07 1.95 6.89
N PHE A 27 -9.84 3.20 7.18
CA PHE A 27 -10.88 4.03 7.77
C PHE A 27 -12.08 4.12 6.82
N LEU A 28 -11.81 4.37 5.54
CA LEU A 28 -12.87 4.49 4.56
C LEU A 28 -13.67 3.19 4.41
N VAL A 29 -12.97 2.05 4.48
CA VAL A 29 -13.65 0.75 4.44
C VAL A 29 -14.52 0.57 5.67
N GLN A 30 -14.00 0.91 6.84
CA GLN A 30 -14.74 0.75 8.09
C GLN A 30 -15.99 1.62 8.12
N GLU A 31 -15.90 2.81 7.53
CA GLU A 31 -17.04 3.73 7.50
C GLU A 31 -18.03 3.40 6.37
N GLY A 32 -17.75 2.38 5.60
CA GLY A 32 -18.64 1.99 4.52
C GLY A 32 -18.60 2.87 3.29
N VAL A 33 -17.60 3.75 3.20
CA VAL A 33 -17.47 4.66 2.06
C VAL A 33 -16.99 3.90 0.83
N ILE A 34 -16.09 2.93 1.02
CA ILE A 34 -15.59 2.12 -0.08
C ILE A 34 -15.73 0.64 0.26
N ASP A 35 -15.87 -0.15 -0.81
CA ASP A 35 -15.93 -1.60 -0.70
C ASP A 35 -14.52 -2.13 -0.89
N ALA A 36 -14.00 -2.85 0.12
CA ALA A 36 -12.62 -3.33 0.09
C ALA A 36 -12.34 -4.23 -1.10
N ASP A 37 -13.25 -5.16 -1.40
CA ASP A 37 -13.02 -6.09 -2.50
C ASP A 37 -12.98 -5.38 -3.85
N ARG A 38 -13.90 -4.45 -4.06
CA ARG A 38 -13.91 -3.68 -5.30
C ARG A 38 -12.69 -2.80 -5.42
N PHE A 39 -12.26 -2.22 -4.31
CA PHE A 39 -11.09 -1.36 -4.31
C PHE A 39 -9.83 -2.17 -4.62
N VAL A 40 -9.71 -3.37 -4.05
CA VAL A 40 -8.56 -4.24 -4.33
C VAL A 40 -8.52 -4.62 -5.81
N VAL A 41 -9.67 -4.97 -6.40
CA VAL A 41 -9.74 -5.29 -7.82
C VAL A 41 -9.30 -4.09 -8.66
N PHE A 42 -9.75 -2.90 -8.30
CA PHE A 42 -9.34 -1.68 -8.99
C PHE A 42 -7.83 -1.51 -8.94
N LEU A 43 -7.24 -1.71 -7.77
CA LEU A 43 -5.80 -1.55 -7.61
C LEU A 43 -5.02 -2.60 -8.40
N GLU A 44 -5.50 -3.83 -8.40
CA GLU A 44 -4.85 -4.90 -9.16
C GLU A 44 -4.89 -4.63 -10.65
N ASN A 45 -6.03 -4.13 -11.14
CA ASN A 45 -6.14 -3.77 -12.55
C ASN A 45 -5.21 -2.62 -12.89
N ALA A 46 -5.09 -1.64 -12.00
CA ALA A 46 -4.18 -0.52 -12.21
C ALA A 46 -2.74 -1.00 -12.29
N MET A 47 -2.35 -1.94 -11.41
CA MET A 47 -1.00 -2.51 -11.47
C MET A 47 -0.74 -3.18 -12.80
N THR A 48 -1.71 -3.95 -13.27
CA THR A 48 -1.58 -4.65 -14.54
C THR A 48 -1.41 -3.67 -15.70
N GLU A 49 -2.18 -2.57 -15.69
CA GLU A 49 -2.09 -1.58 -16.75
C GLU A 49 -0.79 -0.79 -16.71
N MET A 50 -0.28 -0.52 -15.51
CA MET A 50 0.92 0.28 -15.35
C MET A 50 2.20 -0.51 -15.60
N SER A 51 2.16 -1.80 -15.32
CA SER A 51 3.35 -2.63 -15.31
C SER A 51 4.16 -2.57 -16.63
N PRO A 52 3.54 -2.66 -17.81
CA PRO A 52 4.33 -2.66 -19.06
C PRO A 52 5.10 -1.36 -19.30
N GLY A 53 4.64 -0.27 -18.71
CA GLY A 53 5.28 1.02 -18.92
C GLY A 53 6.37 1.35 -17.91
N LEU A 54 6.61 0.47 -16.94
CA LEU A 54 7.57 0.74 -15.89
C LEU A 54 8.92 0.11 -16.23
N GLU A 55 9.97 0.90 -16.07
CA GLU A 55 11.32 0.38 -16.24
C GLU A 55 11.71 -0.51 -15.09
N ASP A 56 11.25 -0.17 -13.90
CA ASP A 56 11.59 -0.91 -12.69
C ASP A 56 10.30 -1.35 -12.00
N GLN A 57 10.06 -2.65 -12.01
CA GLN A 57 8.83 -3.22 -11.44
C GLN A 57 8.74 -3.03 -9.93
N ARG A 58 9.85 -2.70 -9.28
CA ARG A 58 9.83 -2.41 -7.85
C ARG A 58 9.02 -1.15 -7.54
N SER A 59 8.75 -0.33 -8.54
CA SER A 59 7.87 0.82 -8.37
C SER A 59 6.46 0.43 -7.92
N LEU A 60 6.07 -0.81 -8.16
CA LEU A 60 4.76 -1.31 -7.77
C LEU A 60 4.71 -1.83 -6.34
N PHE A 61 5.84 -1.80 -5.63
CA PHE A 61 5.92 -2.35 -4.28
C PHE A 61 4.87 -1.73 -3.36
N GLY A 62 4.71 -0.41 -3.42
CA GLY A 62 3.74 0.27 -2.55
C GLY A 62 2.32 -0.19 -2.78
N LEU A 63 1.93 -0.32 -4.05
CA LEU A 63 0.60 -0.81 -4.38
C LEU A 63 0.40 -2.25 -3.94
N ASP A 64 1.42 -3.08 -4.14
CA ASP A 64 1.34 -4.48 -3.71
C ASP A 64 1.16 -4.58 -2.19
N GLN A 65 1.89 -3.77 -1.44
CA GLN A 65 1.76 -3.77 0.01
C GLN A 65 0.40 -3.26 0.46
N LEU A 66 -0.12 -2.25 -0.21
CA LEU A 66 -1.44 -1.73 0.11
C LEU A 66 -2.52 -2.79 -0.13
N ILE A 67 -2.44 -3.48 -1.26
CA ILE A 67 -3.40 -4.54 -1.57
C ILE A 67 -3.36 -5.62 -0.50
N LYS A 68 -2.16 -6.05 -0.11
CA LYS A 68 -2.02 -7.08 0.91
C LYS A 68 -2.58 -6.62 2.25
N ALA A 69 -2.35 -5.37 2.60
CA ALA A 69 -2.86 -4.83 3.86
C ALA A 69 -4.38 -4.79 3.87
N LEU A 70 -4.99 -4.46 2.73
CA LEU A 70 -6.44 -4.40 2.65
C LEU A 70 -7.09 -5.78 2.69
N ARG A 71 -6.35 -6.80 2.25
CA ARG A 71 -6.84 -8.17 2.28
C ARG A 71 -6.70 -8.82 3.65
N SER A 72 -5.81 -8.29 4.49
CA SER A 72 -5.60 -8.84 5.81
C SER A 72 -6.83 -8.64 6.66
N PRO A 73 -7.34 -9.69 7.32
CA PRO A 73 -8.51 -9.55 8.19
C PRO A 73 -8.18 -8.66 9.38
N PRO A 74 -8.91 -7.57 9.58
CA PRO A 74 -8.64 -6.70 10.73
C PRO A 74 -8.79 -7.41 12.05
N SER A 75 -9.72 -8.34 12.13
CA SER A 75 -10.00 -9.06 13.36
C SER A 75 -8.80 -9.85 13.86
N ALA A 76 -7.95 -10.32 12.95
CA ALA A 76 -6.78 -11.08 13.34
C ALA A 76 -5.83 -10.23 14.18
N ARG A 77 -5.74 -8.94 13.88
CA ARG A 77 -4.89 -8.05 14.65
C ARG A 77 -5.56 -7.55 15.91
N ASP A 78 -6.85 -7.37 15.84
CA ASP A 78 -7.60 -6.86 16.99
C ASP A 78 -7.55 -7.84 18.14
N MET A 79 -7.34 -9.09 17.84
CA MET A 79 -7.29 -10.13 18.84
C MET A 79 -5.93 -10.24 19.52
N GLN A 80 -4.96 -9.48 19.06
CA GLN A 80 -3.61 -9.50 19.65
C GLN A 80 -3.58 -8.67 20.98
#